data_927bf7cd0b3ec029ed0605e1cb82fc0a
#
_entry.id   927bf7cd0b3ec029ed0605e1cb82fc0a
#
_cell.length_a   1.000
_cell.length_b   1.000
_cell.length_c   1.000
_cell.angle_alpha   90.00
_cell.angle_beta   90.00
_cell.angle_gamma   90.00
#
_symmetry.space_group_name_H-M   'P 1'
#
loop_
_entity.id
_entity.type
_entity.pdbx_description
1 polymer ?
#
loop_
_entity_poly.entity_id
_entity_poly.type
_entity_poly.pdbx_seq_one_letter_code
_entity_poly.pdbx_strand_id
1 'polypeptide(L)'
;MERIAIPIFQSCISPVLDACKELMIVDLSEAGPLQRVIVSLGKLTPAERGMAISRRGVQKIICAGVSEWMLACLVNRGIYVISGVSGEVEQIIAAYQQDLLDQDRFRMPGGKKLESASPFVQSTHPI
;
A
#
# COMPACT_ATOMS: atom_id res chain seq x y z
N MET A 1 14.08 5.56 8.54
CA MET A 1 13.01 6.17 7.75
C MET A 1 12.44 5.14 6.79
N GLU A 2 11.14 5.14 6.61
CA GLU A 2 10.47 4.18 5.76
C GLU A 2 9.59 4.92 4.75
N ARG A 3 9.58 4.45 3.50
CA ARG A 3 8.71 5.03 2.48
C ARG A 3 7.61 4.05 2.14
N ILE A 4 6.37 4.46 2.40
CA ILE A 4 5.20 3.65 2.09
C ILE A 4 4.36 4.35 1.02
N ALA A 5 3.50 3.59 0.37
CA ALA A 5 2.58 4.14 -0.63
C ALA A 5 1.17 3.63 -0.36
N ILE A 6 0.19 4.50 -0.58
CA ILE A 6 -1.22 4.18 -0.37
C ILE A 6 -2.00 4.71 -1.57
N PRO A 7 -2.70 3.87 -2.33
CA PRO A 7 -3.58 4.36 -3.38
C PRO A 7 -4.76 5.08 -2.74
N ILE A 8 -5.05 6.27 -3.24
CA ILE A 8 -6.05 7.12 -2.60
C ILE A 8 -7.15 7.53 -3.58
N PHE A 9 -8.32 7.77 -3.01
CA PHE A 9 -9.45 8.39 -3.68
C PHE A 9 -10.05 9.37 -2.67
N GLN A 10 -9.89 10.67 -2.92
CA GLN A 10 -10.25 11.71 -1.95
C GLN A 10 -9.47 11.47 -0.66
N SER A 11 -10.13 11.39 0.48
CA SER A 11 -9.45 11.20 1.76
C SER A 11 -9.32 9.74 2.18
N CYS A 12 -9.81 8.82 1.35
CA CYS A 12 -9.85 7.40 1.70
C CYS A 12 -8.92 6.59 0.82
N ILE A 13 -8.63 5.37 1.26
CA ILE A 13 -7.89 4.44 0.43
C ILE A 13 -8.74 4.07 -0.77
N SER A 14 -8.11 3.99 -1.93
CA SER A 14 -8.81 3.64 -3.17
C SER A 14 -9.19 2.15 -3.13
N PRO A 15 -10.35 1.78 -3.69
CA PRO A 15 -10.79 0.38 -3.64
C PRO A 15 -9.85 -0.62 -4.32
N VAL A 16 -9.18 -0.21 -5.40
CA VAL A 16 -8.34 -1.15 -6.17
C VAL A 16 -7.07 -0.45 -6.61
N LEU A 17 -5.93 -1.01 -6.23
CA LEU A 17 -4.63 -0.46 -6.61
C LEU A 17 -4.45 -0.42 -8.13
N ASP A 18 -4.89 -1.47 -8.82
CA ASP A 18 -4.72 -1.58 -10.27
C ASP A 18 -5.38 -0.44 -11.03
N ALA A 19 -6.45 0.13 -10.47
CA ALA A 19 -7.25 1.14 -11.14
C ALA A 19 -7.18 2.51 -10.47
N CYS A 20 -6.38 2.68 -9.43
CA CYS A 20 -6.33 3.96 -8.74
C CYS A 20 -5.75 5.04 -9.66
N LYS A 21 -6.20 6.26 -9.46
CA LYS A 21 -5.69 7.39 -10.22
C LYS A 21 -4.55 8.10 -9.52
N GLU A 22 -4.53 8.04 -8.21
CA GLU A 22 -3.52 8.73 -7.41
C GLU A 22 -2.94 7.81 -6.36
N LEU A 23 -1.65 7.97 -6.13
CA LEU A 23 -0.93 7.22 -5.13
C LEU A 23 -0.28 8.22 -4.20
N MET A 24 -0.51 8.09 -2.89
CA MET A 24 0.16 8.92 -1.91
C MET A 24 1.41 8.19 -1.44
N ILE A 25 2.54 8.87 -1.53
CA ILE A 25 3.81 8.33 -1.04
C ILE A 25 4.17 9.11 0.22
N VAL A 26 4.42 8.40 1.30
CA VAL A 26 4.66 8.99 2.61
C VAL A 26 6.00 8.50 3.13
N ASP A 27 6.83 9.44 3.54
CA ASP A 27 8.07 9.12 4.25
C ASP A 27 7.77 9.18 5.73
N LEU A 28 8.04 8.08 6.42
CA LEU A 28 7.73 7.93 7.84
C LEU A 28 9.01 7.88 8.66
N SER A 29 8.99 8.58 9.80
CA SER A 29 10.01 8.43 10.83
C SER A 29 9.35 7.86 12.08
N GLU A 30 10.15 7.54 13.09
CA GLU A 30 9.60 7.09 14.36
C GLU A 30 8.68 8.12 14.99
N ALA A 31 8.92 9.40 14.71
CA ALA A 31 8.12 10.48 15.27
C ALA A 31 6.85 10.76 14.49
N GLY A 32 6.71 10.18 13.30
CA GLY A 32 5.52 10.37 12.49
C GLY A 32 5.84 10.66 11.03
N PRO A 33 4.81 11.03 10.24
CA PRO A 33 5.02 11.35 8.84
C PRO A 33 5.88 12.59 8.66
N LEU A 34 6.84 12.51 7.76
CA LEU A 34 7.74 13.63 7.46
C LEU A 34 7.31 14.37 6.20
N GLN A 35 6.98 13.65 5.14
CA GLN A 35 6.70 14.24 3.86
C GLN A 35 5.71 13.37 3.10
N ARG A 36 4.86 14.02 2.32
CA ARG A 36 3.86 13.33 1.49
C ARG A 36 3.92 13.88 0.08
N VAL A 37 3.82 12.99 -0.89
CA VAL A 37 3.78 13.33 -2.30
C VAL A 37 2.65 12.55 -2.95
N ILE A 38 1.87 13.19 -3.81
CA ILE A 38 0.81 12.51 -4.54
C ILE A 38 1.26 12.37 -5.99
N VAL A 39 1.21 11.14 -6.47
CA VAL A 39 1.66 10.78 -7.81
C VAL A 39 0.47 10.33 -8.63
N SER A 40 0.35 10.82 -9.85
CA SER A 40 -0.73 10.42 -10.75
C SER A 40 -0.35 9.13 -11.46
N LEU A 41 -1.23 8.14 -11.40
CA LEU A 41 -1.05 6.85 -12.07
C LEU A 41 -2.12 6.58 -13.10
N GLY A 42 -3.08 7.49 -13.27
CA GLY A 42 -4.29 7.20 -14.03
C GLY A 42 -4.07 6.84 -15.49
N LYS A 43 -2.99 7.31 -16.09
CA LYS A 43 -2.72 7.07 -17.51
C LYS A 43 -1.73 5.94 -17.75
N LEU A 44 -1.27 5.30 -16.70
CA LEU A 44 -0.25 4.26 -16.83
C LEU A 44 -0.90 2.89 -17.01
N THR A 45 -0.26 2.06 -17.83
CA THR A 45 -0.62 0.65 -17.94
C THR A 45 -0.25 -0.06 -16.63
N PRO A 46 -0.79 -1.26 -16.38
CA PRO A 46 -0.39 -1.99 -15.18
C PRO A 46 1.11 -2.19 -15.03
N ALA A 47 1.80 -2.52 -16.10
CA ALA A 47 3.25 -2.69 -16.04
C ALA A 47 3.95 -1.38 -15.70
N GLU A 48 3.49 -0.29 -16.30
CA GLU A 48 4.06 1.04 -16.02
C GLU A 48 3.82 1.45 -14.58
N ARG A 49 2.66 1.08 -13.99
CA ARG A 49 2.38 1.38 -12.59
C ARG A 49 3.39 0.70 -11.69
N GLY A 50 3.64 -0.59 -11.90
CA GLY A 50 4.61 -1.31 -11.11
C GLY A 50 6.00 -0.69 -11.18
N MET A 51 6.42 -0.31 -12.38
CA MET A 51 7.71 0.34 -12.56
C MET A 51 7.77 1.71 -11.88
N ALA A 52 6.70 2.50 -12.02
CA ALA A 52 6.66 3.83 -11.44
C ALA A 52 6.76 3.75 -9.91
N ILE A 53 6.04 2.82 -9.31
CA ILE A 53 6.09 2.63 -7.86
C ILE A 53 7.48 2.21 -7.43
N SER A 54 8.07 1.25 -8.14
CA SER A 54 9.40 0.74 -7.80
C SER A 54 10.46 1.83 -7.91
N ARG A 55 10.37 2.68 -8.94
CA ARG A 55 11.36 3.73 -9.16
C ARG A 55 11.35 4.79 -8.07
N ARG A 56 10.26 4.90 -7.34
CA ARG A 56 10.16 5.89 -6.28
C ARG A 56 10.72 5.40 -4.95
N GLY A 57 11.26 4.21 -4.93
CA GLY A 57 11.90 3.67 -3.72
C GLY A 57 10.90 3.29 -2.64
N VAL A 58 9.68 2.97 -3.02
CA VAL A 58 8.65 2.54 -2.07
C VAL A 58 9.03 1.19 -1.50
N GLN A 59 8.97 1.06 -0.19
CA GLN A 59 9.32 -0.19 0.50
C GLN A 59 8.08 -1.03 0.79
N LYS A 60 6.94 -0.37 1.06
CA LYS A 60 5.68 -1.04 1.37
C LYS A 60 4.52 -0.33 0.72
N ILE A 61 3.50 -1.09 0.37
CA ILE A 61 2.23 -0.56 -0.13
C ILE A 61 1.13 -1.05 0.79
N ILE A 62 0.26 -0.12 1.20
CA ILE A 62 -0.95 -0.45 1.94
C ILE A 62 -2.10 -0.17 1.00
N CYS A 63 -2.88 -1.19 0.66
CA CYS A 63 -3.95 -1.04 -0.32
C CYS A 63 -5.19 -1.85 0.09
N ALA A 64 -6.30 -1.58 -0.58
CA ALA A 64 -7.52 -2.37 -0.40
C ALA A 64 -7.46 -3.57 -1.33
N GLY A 65 -8.00 -3.45 -2.54
CA GLY A 65 -7.92 -4.54 -3.51
C GLY A 65 -6.69 -4.43 -4.39
N VAL A 66 -6.19 -5.57 -4.81
CA VAL A 66 -5.05 -5.64 -5.74
C VAL A 66 -5.17 -6.96 -6.49
N SER A 67 -4.93 -6.95 -7.80
CA SER A 67 -4.96 -8.17 -8.58
C SER A 67 -3.77 -9.05 -8.26
N GLU A 68 -3.91 -10.35 -8.53
CA GLU A 68 -2.81 -11.28 -8.32
C GLU A 68 -1.59 -10.91 -9.18
N TRP A 69 -1.86 -10.45 -10.40
CA TRP A 69 -0.79 -10.05 -11.29
C TRP A 69 0.01 -8.86 -10.73
N MET A 70 -0.71 -7.84 -10.27
CA MET A 70 -0.05 -6.65 -9.71
C MET A 70 0.68 -7.00 -8.41
N LEU A 71 0.08 -7.84 -7.58
CA LEU A 71 0.71 -8.29 -6.35
C LEU A 71 2.03 -8.97 -6.64
N ALA A 72 2.03 -9.91 -7.60
CA ALA A 72 3.25 -10.61 -7.97
C ALA A 72 4.29 -9.65 -8.53
N CYS A 73 3.86 -8.68 -9.33
CA CYS A 73 4.77 -7.69 -9.90
C CYS A 73 5.47 -6.89 -8.80
N LEU A 74 4.73 -6.45 -7.79
CA LEU A 74 5.30 -5.65 -6.72
C LEU A 74 6.20 -6.49 -5.81
N VAL A 75 5.76 -7.70 -5.48
CA VAL A 75 6.56 -8.60 -4.64
C VAL A 75 7.88 -8.94 -5.33
N ASN A 76 7.83 -9.19 -6.63
CA ASN A 76 9.05 -9.50 -7.38
C ASN A 76 10.01 -8.33 -7.42
N ARG A 77 9.53 -7.12 -7.19
CA ARG A 77 10.38 -5.93 -7.11
C ARG A 77 10.83 -5.62 -5.69
N GLY A 78 10.55 -6.52 -4.75
CA GLY A 78 10.98 -6.35 -3.37
C GLY A 78 10.08 -5.46 -2.53
N ILE A 79 8.88 -5.16 -3.01
CA ILE A 79 7.93 -4.31 -2.30
C ILE A 79 7.00 -5.18 -1.48
N TYR A 80 6.88 -4.87 -0.20
CA TYR A 80 5.98 -5.60 0.69
C TYR A 80 4.57 -5.02 0.55
N VAL A 81 3.57 -5.87 0.36
CA VAL A 81 2.19 -5.43 0.10
C VAL A 81 1.29 -5.85 1.25
N ILE A 82 0.59 -4.88 1.82
CA ILE A 82 -0.46 -5.11 2.82
C ILE A 82 -1.78 -4.78 2.14
N SER A 83 -2.59 -5.80 1.88
CA SER A 83 -3.84 -5.63 1.15
C SER A 83 -5.05 -5.85 2.07
N GLY A 84 -6.23 -5.55 1.55
CA GLY A 84 -7.46 -5.74 2.30
C GLY A 84 -7.77 -4.66 3.32
N VAL A 85 -7.13 -3.49 3.19
CA VAL A 85 -7.30 -2.38 4.13
C VAL A 85 -8.32 -1.40 3.58
N SER A 86 -9.16 -0.85 4.43
CA SER A 86 -10.10 0.21 4.04
C SER A 86 -10.10 1.30 5.12
N GLY A 87 -10.57 2.49 4.74
CA GLY A 87 -10.73 3.58 5.67
C GLY A 87 -10.06 4.86 5.20
N GLU A 88 -10.05 5.83 6.10
CA GLU A 88 -9.41 7.12 5.88
C GLU A 88 -7.90 6.99 5.91
N VAL A 89 -7.25 7.68 4.96
CA VAL A 89 -5.81 7.57 4.80
C VAL A 89 -5.06 7.98 6.08
N GLU A 90 -5.49 9.07 6.72
CA GLU A 90 -4.80 9.54 7.92
C GLU A 90 -4.91 8.55 9.07
N GLN A 91 -6.06 7.91 9.21
CA GLN A 91 -6.25 6.89 10.24
C GLN A 91 -5.42 5.64 9.93
N ILE A 92 -5.31 5.31 8.65
CA ILE A 92 -4.50 4.16 8.23
C ILE A 92 -3.02 4.40 8.55
N ILE A 93 -2.53 5.60 8.25
CA ILE A 93 -1.13 5.93 8.53
C ILE A 93 -0.86 5.87 10.03
N ALA A 94 -1.75 6.45 10.83
CA ALA A 94 -1.59 6.45 12.29
C ALA A 94 -1.61 5.02 12.84
N ALA A 95 -2.55 4.21 12.36
CA ALA A 95 -2.66 2.83 12.82
C ALA A 95 -1.43 2.01 12.40
N TYR A 96 -0.94 2.24 11.19
CA TYR A 96 0.24 1.54 10.73
C TYR A 96 1.45 1.83 11.62
N GLN A 97 1.63 3.09 12.00
CA GLN A 97 2.75 3.47 12.86
C GLN A 97 2.63 2.95 14.28
N GLN A 98 1.40 2.68 14.73
CA GLN A 98 1.15 2.11 16.05
C GLN A 98 1.01 0.59 16.02
N ASP A 99 1.20 -0.01 14.84
CA ASP A 99 1.08 -1.46 14.65
C ASP A 99 -0.33 -1.97 14.95
N LEU A 100 -1.34 -1.18 14.59
CA LEU A 100 -2.74 -1.49 14.83
C LEU A 100 -3.54 -1.71 13.56
N LEU A 101 -2.86 -1.87 12.42
CA LEU A 101 -3.54 -1.90 11.13
C LEU A 101 -4.38 -3.17 10.92
N ASP A 102 -4.14 -4.22 11.68
CA ASP A 102 -4.89 -5.46 11.55
C ASP A 102 -6.23 -5.43 12.30
N GLN A 103 -6.61 -4.30 12.89
CA GLN A 103 -7.90 -4.19 13.56
C GLN A 103 -9.05 -4.26 12.57
N ASP A 104 -10.19 -4.79 13.03
CA ASP A 104 -11.34 -5.03 12.17
C ASP A 104 -11.83 -3.77 11.45
N ARG A 105 -11.71 -2.60 12.08
CA ARG A 105 -12.20 -1.36 11.49
C ARG A 105 -11.47 -0.98 10.21
N PHE A 106 -10.27 -1.54 9.99
CA PHE A 106 -9.50 -1.27 8.78
C PHE A 106 -9.63 -2.37 7.75
N ARG A 107 -10.42 -3.40 8.03
CA ARG A 107 -10.60 -4.51 7.09
C ARG A 107 -11.69 -4.13 6.09
N MET A 108 -11.41 -4.34 4.81
CA MET A 108 -12.42 -4.03 3.81
C MET A 108 -13.59 -5.01 3.94
N PRO A 109 -14.83 -4.54 3.63
CA PRO A 109 -16.01 -5.39 3.73
C PRO A 109 -15.84 -6.67 2.91
N GLY A 110 -16.16 -7.81 3.53
CA GLY A 110 -16.03 -9.10 2.87
C GLY A 110 -14.60 -9.57 2.73
N GLY A 111 -13.64 -8.77 3.20
CA GLY A 111 -12.24 -9.13 3.09
C GLY A 111 -11.82 -10.15 4.11
N LYS A 112 -10.78 -10.87 3.80
CA LYS A 112 -10.16 -11.78 4.75
C LYS A 112 -9.17 -11.01 5.58
N LYS A 113 -8.73 -11.62 6.67
CA LYS A 113 -7.67 -11.02 7.46
C LYS A 113 -6.50 -10.72 6.55
N LEU A 114 -5.86 -9.58 6.81
CA LEU A 114 -4.75 -9.14 5.99
C LEU A 114 -3.61 -10.13 6.00
N GLU A 115 -3.05 -10.32 4.83
CA GLU A 115 -1.86 -11.12 4.68
C GLU A 115 -0.95 -10.42 3.72
N SER A 116 0.26 -10.41 4.07
CA SER A 116 1.24 -10.04 3.10
C SER A 116 1.32 -11.17 2.12
N ALA A 117 1.58 -10.87 1.11
CA ALA A 117 1.75 -11.92 0.16
C ALA A 117 2.69 -12.98 0.67
N SER A 118 2.40 -12.49 1.42
CA SER A 118 2.81 -13.07 1.46
C SER A 118 3.25 -13.73 1.52
N PRO A 119 3.56 -14.03 1.51
CA PRO A 119 3.89 -14.46 1.56
C PRO A 119 4.40 -14.52 1.74
N PHE A 120 4.58 -14.21 1.49
CA PHE A 120 4.84 -14.24 1.49
C PHE A 120 5.37 -13.92 2.06
N VAL A 121 5.51 -13.67 2.02
CA VAL A 121 5.72 -13.51 2.36
C VAL A 121 6.33 -13.59 2.89
N GLN A 122 6.65 -13.83 3.16
CA GLN A 122 7.02 -13.99 3.34
C GLN A 122 7.80 -14.19 3.23
N SER A 123 8.24 -14.40 2.81
CA SER A 123 8.85 -14.40 2.49
C SER A 123 9.66 -13.59 2.63
N THR A 124 9.86 -12.88 2.83
CA THR A 124 10.48 -12.04 2.93
C THR A 124 10.54 -11.38 4.09
N HIS A 125 10.51 -11.47 4.62
CA HIS A 125 10.39 -11.00 5.49
C HIS A 125 10.89 -11.12 6.28
N PRO A 126 11.17 -10.98 6.39
CA PRO A 126 11.47 -11.07 6.99
C PRO A 126 11.45 -11.22 7.67
N ILE A 127 11.59 -11.49 7.85
CA ILE A 127 11.29 -11.83 8.12
C ILE A 127 11.23 -11.99 8.22
#